data_9721315d7232b8798fb7f0c5dfe9272b
#
_entry.id   9721315d7232b8798fb7f0c5dfe9272b
#
_cell.length_a   1.000
_cell.length_b   1.000
_cell.length_c   1.000
_cell.angle_alpha   90.00
_cell.angle_beta   90.00
_cell.angle_gamma   90.00
#
_symmetry.space_group_name_H-M   'P 1'
#
loop_
_entity.id
_entity.type
_entity.pdbx_description
1 polymer ?
#
loop_
_entity_poly.entity_id
_entity_poly.type
_entity_poly.pdbx_seq_one_letter_code
_entity_poly.pdbx_strand_id
1 'polypeptide(L)'
;RQVKEELDASPEISNGLSDVAIYFDYDADAAWNVQPMGEGLNYFQLIMDHYRTFRRLGLNVDFVHKNTEDFSGYKLISVLGAIHISTDLISRISKAMATLVFGPRTGARVGNMQIPKNLPPQINLVKSRILRVETLPSNVSLEIDPVGRAGRYIETIKVDNNASPFLKLKNGQVIATKEESGAIYLASMIDQEGLAAFYKKLFKEIKLDFLLMPDGIRRRSTENEEFWFNYNNKVVQTK
;
A
#
# COMPACT_ATOMS: atom_id res chain seq x y z
N ARG A 1 29.91 14.45 10.39
CA ARG A 1 30.18 15.37 11.53
C ARG A 1 28.87 15.93 12.07
N GLN A 2 28.06 16.59 11.26
CA GLN A 2 26.76 17.18 11.67
C GLN A 2 25.81 16.14 12.30
N VAL A 3 25.61 14.98 11.68
CA VAL A 3 24.74 13.92 12.22
C VAL A 3 25.21 13.43 13.60
N LYS A 4 26.52 13.37 13.83
CA LYS A 4 27.06 13.00 15.14
C LYS A 4 26.77 14.05 16.21
N GLU A 5 26.95 15.33 15.85
CA GLU A 5 26.69 16.46 16.76
C GLU A 5 25.20 16.52 17.14
N GLU A 6 24.30 16.23 16.21
CA GLU A 6 22.85 16.17 16.47
C GLU A 6 22.46 14.94 17.31
N LEU A 7 23.05 13.77 17.04
CA LEU A 7 22.83 12.57 17.86
C LEU A 7 23.38 12.72 19.29
N ASP A 8 24.53 13.37 19.44
CA ASP A 8 25.12 13.63 20.75
C ASP A 8 24.31 14.67 21.57
N ALA A 9 23.55 15.53 20.88
CA ALA A 9 22.65 16.52 21.48
C ALA A 9 21.26 15.94 21.83
N SER A 10 20.89 14.80 21.25
CA SER A 10 19.61 14.12 21.47
C SER A 10 19.72 13.17 22.67
N PRO A 11 19.10 13.48 23.83
CA PRO A 11 19.40 12.77 25.09
C PRO A 11 18.90 11.32 25.13
N GLU A 12 17.87 10.97 24.35
CA GLU A 12 17.32 9.61 24.29
C GLU A 12 16.76 9.31 22.93
N ILE A 13 17.24 8.25 22.29
CA ILE A 13 16.66 7.69 21.09
C ILE A 13 15.51 6.79 21.50
N SER A 14 14.30 7.30 21.49
CA SER A 14 13.09 6.51 21.67
C SER A 14 12.72 5.72 20.40
N ASN A 15 11.87 4.70 20.54
CA ASN A 15 11.38 3.94 19.41
C ASN A 15 10.65 4.82 18.39
N GLY A 16 10.83 4.53 17.11
CA GLY A 16 10.05 5.19 16.06
C GLY A 16 8.57 4.82 16.17
N LEU A 17 7.70 5.80 16.01
CA LEU A 17 6.25 5.58 15.95
C LEU A 17 5.83 5.37 14.51
N SER A 18 5.20 4.25 14.22
CA SER A 18 4.67 3.93 12.90
C SER A 18 3.20 3.56 12.97
N ASP A 19 2.34 4.44 12.46
CA ASP A 19 0.90 4.14 12.30
C ASP A 19 0.61 3.24 11.09
N VAL A 20 1.60 3.06 10.21
CA VAL A 20 1.44 2.38 8.91
C VAL A 20 2.46 1.26 8.77
N ALA A 21 1.99 0.09 8.35
CA ALA A 21 2.85 -1.02 7.97
C ALA A 21 2.62 -1.44 6.52
N ILE A 22 3.69 -1.92 5.88
CA ILE A 22 3.64 -2.62 4.59
C ILE A 22 4.06 -4.07 4.83
N TYR A 23 3.18 -4.99 4.45
CA TYR A 23 3.51 -6.41 4.43
C TYR A 23 4.43 -6.71 3.24
N PHE A 24 5.58 -7.29 3.52
CA PHE A 24 6.53 -7.76 2.51
C PHE A 24 6.64 -9.28 2.53
N ASP A 25 6.59 -9.88 1.35
CA ASP A 25 6.60 -11.33 1.17
C ASP A 25 7.64 -11.74 0.11
N TYR A 26 8.69 -12.40 0.56
CA TYR A 26 9.73 -12.95 -0.34
C TYR A 26 9.21 -14.02 -1.29
N ASP A 27 8.21 -14.82 -0.85
CA ASP A 27 7.60 -15.83 -1.71
C ASP A 27 6.78 -15.17 -2.83
N ALA A 28 6.14 -14.03 -2.54
CA ALA A 28 5.48 -13.22 -3.56
C ALA A 28 6.49 -12.61 -4.54
N ASP A 29 7.60 -12.05 -4.06
CA ASP A 29 8.66 -11.51 -4.92
C ASP A 29 9.20 -12.57 -5.88
N ALA A 30 9.50 -13.75 -5.39
CA ALA A 30 9.94 -14.88 -6.21
C ALA A 30 8.88 -15.26 -7.27
N ALA A 31 7.59 -15.34 -6.86
CA ALA A 31 6.50 -15.69 -7.78
C ALA A 31 6.27 -14.62 -8.86
N TRP A 32 6.40 -13.33 -8.53
CA TRP A 32 6.33 -12.24 -9.50
C TRP A 32 7.49 -12.29 -10.50
N ASN A 33 8.69 -12.67 -10.07
CA ASN A 33 9.86 -12.82 -10.95
C ASN A 33 9.70 -13.99 -11.92
N VAL A 34 9.06 -15.09 -11.47
CA VAL A 34 8.77 -16.25 -12.34
C VAL A 34 7.62 -15.95 -13.32
N GLN A 35 6.60 -15.23 -12.87
CA GLN A 35 5.42 -14.91 -13.68
C GLN A 35 5.00 -13.44 -13.48
N PRO A 36 5.72 -12.49 -14.10
CA PRO A 36 5.47 -11.07 -13.88
C PRO A 36 4.13 -10.58 -14.43
N MET A 37 3.51 -11.30 -15.37
CA MET A 37 2.25 -10.96 -16.05
C MET A 37 2.33 -9.77 -17.01
N GLY A 38 3.49 -9.17 -17.20
CA GLY A 38 3.73 -8.09 -18.13
C GLY A 38 5.12 -7.48 -18.00
N GLU A 39 5.53 -6.74 -19.02
CA GLU A 39 6.83 -6.08 -19.05
C GLU A 39 6.94 -5.02 -17.95
N GLY A 40 8.04 -5.05 -17.21
CA GLY A 40 8.33 -4.09 -16.14
C GLY A 40 7.40 -4.18 -14.93
N LEU A 41 6.60 -5.24 -14.81
CA LEU A 41 5.86 -5.53 -13.60
C LEU A 41 6.77 -6.21 -12.58
N ASN A 42 6.97 -5.56 -11.44
CA ASN A 42 7.89 -5.98 -10.41
C ASN A 42 7.28 -5.76 -9.04
N TYR A 43 7.35 -6.78 -8.18
CA TYR A 43 6.79 -6.74 -6.84
C TYR A 43 7.43 -5.67 -5.96
N PHE A 44 8.77 -5.63 -5.96
CA PHE A 44 9.51 -4.65 -5.17
C PHE A 44 9.17 -3.22 -5.58
N GLN A 45 9.00 -2.95 -6.89
CA GLN A 45 8.60 -1.63 -7.36
C GLN A 45 7.19 -1.26 -6.87
N LEU A 46 6.23 -2.20 -6.89
CA LEU A 46 4.89 -1.99 -6.33
C LEU A 46 4.98 -1.57 -4.86
N ILE A 47 5.74 -2.31 -4.06
CA ILE A 47 5.96 -2.01 -2.63
C ILE A 47 6.59 -0.63 -2.45
N MET A 48 7.63 -0.32 -3.24
CA MET A 48 8.34 0.96 -3.14
C MET A 48 7.50 2.16 -3.57
N ASP A 49 6.56 2.00 -4.51
CA ASP A 49 5.67 3.08 -4.92
C ASP A 49 4.72 3.48 -3.77
N HIS A 50 4.19 2.51 -3.05
CA HIS A 50 3.38 2.78 -1.85
C HIS A 50 4.23 3.34 -0.70
N TYR A 51 5.42 2.77 -0.45
CA TYR A 51 6.36 3.28 0.55
C TYR A 51 6.73 4.75 0.30
N ARG A 52 7.10 5.11 -0.94
CA ARG A 52 7.42 6.49 -1.31
C ARG A 52 6.24 7.42 -1.07
N THR A 53 5.02 6.96 -1.38
CA THR A 53 3.81 7.73 -1.14
C THR A 53 3.60 8.01 0.34
N PHE A 54 3.71 7.01 1.20
CA PHE A 54 3.61 7.21 2.65
C PHE A 54 4.69 8.16 3.18
N ARG A 55 5.93 8.01 2.71
CA ARG A 55 7.03 8.91 3.10
C ARG A 55 6.82 10.36 2.61
N ARG A 56 6.18 10.55 1.45
CA ARG A 56 5.77 11.89 0.98
C ARG A 56 4.61 12.47 1.79
N LEU A 57 3.79 11.63 2.38
CA LEU A 57 2.73 12.03 3.31
C LEU A 57 3.21 12.14 4.76
N GLY A 58 4.52 12.18 4.99
CA GLY A 58 5.14 12.45 6.27
C GLY A 58 5.02 11.32 7.30
N LEU A 59 4.65 10.12 6.88
CA LEU A 59 4.44 8.98 7.77
C LEU A 59 5.72 8.15 7.95
N ASN A 60 5.92 7.63 9.14
CA ASN A 60 6.80 6.48 9.34
C ASN A 60 6.13 5.23 8.80
N VAL A 61 6.94 4.28 8.34
CA VAL A 61 6.46 3.03 7.73
C VAL A 61 7.29 1.89 8.23
N ASP A 62 6.66 0.90 8.80
CA ASP A 62 7.30 -0.35 9.15
C ASP A 62 7.08 -1.41 8.06
N PHE A 63 8.05 -2.31 7.92
CA PHE A 63 7.89 -3.50 7.11
C PHE A 63 7.61 -4.69 8.03
N VAL A 64 6.50 -5.37 7.76
CA VAL A 64 6.07 -6.57 8.47
C VAL A 64 6.07 -7.76 7.53
N HIS A 65 6.17 -8.97 8.06
CA HIS A 65 6.28 -10.18 7.25
C HIS A 65 5.46 -11.34 7.86
N LYS A 66 5.45 -12.50 7.19
CA LYS A 66 4.63 -13.66 7.58
C LYS A 66 4.86 -14.17 9.02
N ASN A 67 6.03 -13.92 9.60
CA ASN A 67 6.37 -14.32 10.96
C ASN A 67 6.18 -13.21 12.00
N THR A 68 5.69 -12.04 11.61
CA THR A 68 5.30 -10.99 12.56
C THR A 68 4.16 -11.49 13.42
N GLU A 69 4.35 -11.52 14.73
CA GLU A 69 3.34 -12.05 15.66
C GLU A 69 2.32 -11.00 16.05
N ASP A 70 2.79 -9.77 16.30
CA ASP A 70 1.97 -8.65 16.73
C ASP A 70 1.85 -7.59 15.64
N PHE A 71 0.62 -7.28 15.27
CA PHE A 71 0.25 -6.21 14.35
C PHE A 71 -0.50 -5.07 15.05
N SER A 72 -0.56 -5.09 16.39
CA SER A 72 -1.20 -4.02 17.16
C SER A 72 -0.45 -2.69 17.00
N GLY A 73 -1.17 -1.59 17.19
CA GLY A 73 -0.59 -0.26 17.07
C GLY A 73 -0.63 0.34 15.66
N TYR A 74 -0.74 -0.45 14.60
CA TYR A 74 -0.93 0.10 13.25
C TYR A 74 -2.39 0.52 13.01
N LYS A 75 -2.57 1.69 12.41
CA LYS A 75 -3.89 2.16 11.92
C LYS A 75 -4.17 1.68 10.50
N LEU A 76 -3.11 1.38 9.75
CA LEU A 76 -3.19 0.90 8.37
C LEU A 76 -2.12 -0.16 8.11
N ILE A 77 -2.53 -1.26 7.49
CA ILE A 77 -1.61 -2.29 6.99
C ILE A 77 -1.89 -2.51 5.50
N SER A 78 -0.87 -2.29 4.68
CA SER A 78 -0.94 -2.52 3.23
C SER A 78 -0.36 -3.87 2.88
N VAL A 79 -1.16 -4.73 2.27
CA VAL A 79 -0.80 -6.06 1.78
C VAL A 79 -0.90 -6.06 0.27
N LEU A 80 0.22 -5.83 -0.38
CA LEU A 80 0.26 -5.53 -1.81
C LEU A 80 0.88 -6.70 -2.57
N GLY A 81 0.19 -7.20 -3.58
CA GLY A 81 0.74 -8.21 -4.48
C GLY A 81 1.14 -9.54 -3.83
N ALA A 82 0.76 -9.81 -2.60
CA ALA A 82 0.95 -11.09 -1.94
C ALA A 82 0.07 -12.15 -2.64
N ILE A 83 0.64 -12.81 -3.65
CA ILE A 83 -0.10 -13.71 -4.57
C ILE A 83 -0.86 -14.80 -3.83
N HIS A 84 -0.25 -15.35 -2.79
CA HIS A 84 -0.90 -16.24 -1.82
C HIS A 84 -0.78 -15.64 -0.42
N ILE A 85 -1.86 -15.68 0.32
CA ILE A 85 -1.89 -15.25 1.71
C ILE A 85 -2.62 -16.32 2.55
N SER A 86 -1.99 -16.77 3.63
CA SER A 86 -2.57 -17.80 4.48
C SER A 86 -3.74 -17.26 5.31
N THR A 87 -4.69 -18.14 5.63
CA THR A 87 -5.82 -17.81 6.52
C THR A 87 -5.35 -17.43 7.92
N ASP A 88 -4.25 -18.02 8.40
CA ASP A 88 -3.62 -17.69 9.68
C ASP A 88 -3.12 -16.24 9.68
N LEU A 89 -2.36 -15.83 8.65
CA LEU A 89 -1.87 -14.48 8.54
C LEU A 89 -3.03 -13.46 8.46
N ILE A 90 -4.05 -13.73 7.66
CA ILE A 90 -5.26 -12.89 7.59
C ILE A 90 -5.92 -12.79 8.97
N SER A 91 -6.03 -13.90 9.72
CA SER A 91 -6.60 -13.88 11.06
C SER A 91 -5.79 -13.02 12.03
N ARG A 92 -4.45 -13.11 11.99
CA ARG A 92 -3.56 -12.28 12.83
C ARG A 92 -3.66 -10.80 12.49
N ILE A 93 -3.58 -10.45 11.22
CA ILE A 93 -3.70 -9.06 10.75
C ILE A 93 -5.07 -8.47 11.10
N SER A 94 -6.14 -9.26 10.98
CA SER A 94 -7.51 -8.81 11.29
C SER A 94 -7.71 -8.46 12.77
N LYS A 95 -6.93 -9.07 13.67
CA LYS A 95 -6.98 -8.77 15.11
C LYS A 95 -6.41 -7.40 15.46
N ALA A 96 -5.58 -6.84 14.61
CA ALA A 96 -4.96 -5.53 14.82
C ALA A 96 -5.96 -4.36 14.80
N MET A 97 -7.20 -4.58 14.34
CA MET A 97 -8.21 -3.52 14.12
C MET A 97 -7.73 -2.41 13.17
N ALA A 98 -6.65 -2.63 12.44
CA ALA A 98 -6.13 -1.73 11.43
C ALA A 98 -7.01 -1.76 10.18
N THR A 99 -7.06 -0.66 9.45
CA THR A 99 -7.60 -0.67 8.09
C THR A 99 -6.66 -1.45 7.19
N LEU A 100 -7.18 -2.41 6.43
CA LEU A 100 -6.40 -3.24 5.53
C LEU A 100 -6.55 -2.74 4.09
N VAL A 101 -5.44 -2.56 3.40
CA VAL A 101 -5.40 -2.26 1.96
C VAL A 101 -4.75 -3.45 1.25
N PHE A 102 -5.53 -4.15 0.45
CA PHE A 102 -5.05 -5.20 -0.43
C PHE A 102 -4.78 -4.60 -1.81
N GLY A 103 -3.60 -4.87 -2.36
CA GLY A 103 -3.22 -4.39 -3.69
C GLY A 103 -3.52 -5.40 -4.80
N PRO A 104 -3.20 -5.07 -6.04
CA PRO A 104 -3.44 -5.96 -7.17
C PRO A 104 -2.69 -7.28 -7.00
N ARG A 105 -3.27 -8.37 -7.53
CA ARG A 105 -2.79 -9.76 -7.43
C ARG A 105 -2.79 -10.37 -6.02
N THR A 106 -3.15 -9.63 -4.97
CA THR A 106 -3.19 -10.20 -3.62
C THR A 106 -4.27 -11.28 -3.54
N GLY A 107 -3.90 -12.47 -3.04
CA GLY A 107 -4.81 -13.62 -2.96
C GLY A 107 -5.20 -14.20 -4.32
N ALA A 108 -4.40 -13.99 -5.38
CA ALA A 108 -4.66 -14.53 -6.71
C ALA A 108 -4.38 -16.03 -6.84
N ARG A 109 -3.71 -16.63 -5.88
CA ARG A 109 -3.39 -18.07 -5.83
C ARG A 109 -3.74 -18.64 -4.45
N VAL A 110 -3.90 -19.96 -4.42
CA VAL A 110 -4.01 -20.74 -3.18
C VAL A 110 -2.69 -21.46 -2.89
N GLY A 111 -2.65 -22.24 -1.81
CA GLY A 111 -1.45 -22.99 -1.42
C GLY A 111 -0.81 -23.72 -2.61
N ASN A 112 0.51 -23.85 -2.60
CA ASN A 112 1.32 -24.38 -3.70
C ASN A 112 1.19 -23.61 -5.02
N MET A 113 0.82 -22.34 -4.97
CA MET A 113 0.66 -21.44 -6.13
C MET A 113 -0.38 -21.92 -7.16
N GLN A 114 -1.30 -22.77 -6.76
CA GLN A 114 -2.35 -23.26 -7.64
C GLN A 114 -3.39 -22.18 -7.98
N ILE A 115 -4.01 -22.33 -9.15
CA ILE A 115 -5.14 -21.49 -9.55
C ILE A 115 -6.34 -21.87 -8.65
N PRO A 116 -6.98 -20.89 -7.99
CA PRO A 116 -8.14 -21.18 -7.16
C PRO A 116 -9.33 -21.68 -8.00
N LYS A 117 -10.18 -22.51 -7.41
CA LYS A 117 -11.44 -22.93 -8.04
C LYS A 117 -12.43 -21.79 -8.20
N ASN A 118 -12.43 -20.85 -7.26
CA ASN A 118 -13.28 -19.67 -7.27
C ASN A 118 -12.49 -18.45 -7.81
N LEU A 119 -13.21 -17.45 -8.28
CA LEU A 119 -12.60 -16.19 -8.71
C LEU A 119 -11.81 -15.54 -7.56
N PRO A 120 -10.63 -14.96 -7.84
CA PRO A 120 -9.84 -14.21 -6.86
C PRO A 120 -10.54 -12.91 -6.42
N PRO A 121 -10.11 -12.29 -5.34
CA PRO A 121 -9.04 -12.74 -4.45
C PRO A 121 -9.51 -13.81 -3.46
N GLN A 122 -8.60 -14.67 -3.04
CA GLN A 122 -8.87 -15.70 -2.01
C GLN A 122 -8.62 -15.14 -0.61
N ILE A 123 -9.36 -14.08 -0.28
CA ILE A 123 -9.28 -13.34 0.99
C ILE A 123 -10.71 -13.22 1.52
N ASN A 124 -10.96 -13.76 2.72
CA ASN A 124 -12.30 -13.76 3.30
C ASN A 124 -12.86 -12.36 3.61
N LEU A 125 -11.99 -11.37 3.78
CA LEU A 125 -12.34 -9.95 4.01
C LEU A 125 -12.75 -9.21 2.73
N VAL A 126 -12.49 -9.79 1.55
CA VAL A 126 -12.82 -9.20 0.25
C VAL A 126 -13.87 -10.06 -0.42
N LYS A 127 -15.08 -9.54 -0.59
CA LYS A 127 -16.21 -10.24 -1.24
C LYS A 127 -16.32 -9.92 -2.73
N SER A 128 -15.85 -8.75 -3.14
CA SER A 128 -15.70 -8.41 -4.55
C SER A 128 -14.78 -9.40 -5.28
N ARG A 129 -15.02 -9.63 -6.57
CA ARG A 129 -14.32 -10.67 -7.34
C ARG A 129 -13.67 -10.11 -8.59
N ILE A 130 -12.50 -10.63 -8.93
CA ILE A 130 -11.78 -10.28 -10.14
C ILE A 130 -12.27 -11.15 -11.27
N LEU A 131 -12.86 -10.54 -12.30
CA LEU A 131 -13.38 -11.22 -13.47
C LEU A 131 -12.33 -11.37 -14.57
N ARG A 132 -11.48 -10.36 -14.72
CA ARG A 132 -10.49 -10.27 -15.79
C ARG A 132 -9.28 -9.46 -15.34
N VAL A 133 -8.15 -9.81 -15.90
CA VAL A 133 -6.89 -9.11 -15.70
C VAL A 133 -6.40 -8.62 -17.06
N GLU A 134 -5.91 -7.39 -17.11
CA GLU A 134 -5.34 -6.78 -18.31
C GLU A 134 -3.97 -6.19 -17.99
N THR A 135 -3.02 -6.48 -18.85
CA THR A 135 -1.71 -5.84 -18.84
C THR A 135 -1.68 -4.80 -19.97
N LEU A 136 -1.39 -3.58 -19.62
CA LEU A 136 -1.31 -2.48 -20.58
C LEU A 136 0.14 -2.24 -21.01
N PRO A 137 0.38 -1.90 -22.29
CA PRO A 137 1.69 -1.42 -22.73
C PRO A 137 2.18 -0.23 -21.91
N SER A 138 3.48 -0.06 -21.79
CA SER A 138 4.10 0.97 -20.92
C SER A 138 3.71 2.42 -21.29
N ASN A 139 3.34 2.65 -22.54
CA ASN A 139 2.89 3.95 -23.05
C ASN A 139 1.37 4.18 -22.93
N VAL A 140 0.62 3.20 -22.39
CA VAL A 140 -0.84 3.28 -22.21
C VAL A 140 -1.18 3.40 -20.75
N SER A 141 -2.01 4.37 -20.42
CA SER A 141 -2.56 4.53 -19.08
C SER A 141 -3.96 5.14 -19.15
N LEU A 142 -4.78 4.84 -18.15
CA LEU A 142 -6.16 5.30 -18.04
C LEU A 142 -6.25 6.37 -16.95
N GLU A 143 -7.02 7.41 -17.19
CA GLU A 143 -7.19 8.49 -16.24
C GLU A 143 -8.07 8.09 -15.06
N ILE A 144 -7.63 8.46 -13.86
CA ILE A 144 -8.37 8.23 -12.60
C ILE A 144 -9.20 9.48 -12.27
N ASP A 145 -10.36 9.27 -11.69
CA ASP A 145 -11.21 10.32 -11.13
C ASP A 145 -10.94 10.44 -9.61
N PRO A 146 -10.57 11.63 -9.08
CA PRO A 146 -10.41 12.91 -9.79
C PRO A 146 -9.01 13.13 -10.40
N VAL A 147 -7.97 12.36 -10.02
CA VAL A 147 -6.58 12.62 -10.40
C VAL A 147 -5.73 11.36 -10.41
N GLY A 148 -4.71 11.33 -11.25
CA GLY A 148 -3.77 10.22 -11.38
C GLY A 148 -4.05 9.35 -12.59
N ARG A 149 -3.23 8.34 -12.77
CA ARG A 149 -3.31 7.40 -13.89
C ARG A 149 -3.13 5.97 -13.42
N ALA A 150 -3.97 5.08 -13.94
CA ALA A 150 -3.83 3.63 -13.82
C ALA A 150 -3.15 3.08 -15.07
N GLY A 151 -2.20 2.18 -14.89
CA GLY A 151 -1.48 1.62 -16.02
C GLY A 151 -0.84 0.27 -15.69
N ARG A 152 -0.16 -0.31 -16.68
CA ARG A 152 0.56 -1.58 -16.61
C ARG A 152 -0.29 -2.80 -16.24
N TYR A 153 -1.02 -2.77 -15.13
CA TYR A 153 -1.82 -3.90 -14.63
C TYR A 153 -3.14 -3.41 -14.04
N ILE A 154 -4.24 -3.91 -14.57
CA ILE A 154 -5.60 -3.55 -14.15
C ILE A 154 -6.44 -4.82 -14.03
N GLU A 155 -7.17 -4.93 -12.95
CA GLU A 155 -8.16 -5.98 -12.72
C GLU A 155 -9.57 -5.42 -12.87
N THR A 156 -10.41 -6.10 -13.62
CA THR A 156 -11.84 -5.80 -13.70
C THR A 156 -12.55 -6.41 -12.51
N ILE A 157 -13.12 -5.57 -11.65
CA ILE A 157 -13.81 -5.98 -10.43
C ILE A 157 -15.30 -6.15 -10.67
N LYS A 158 -15.85 -7.29 -10.25
CA LYS A 158 -17.27 -7.44 -9.94
C LYS A 158 -17.45 -7.01 -8.48
N VAL A 159 -17.99 -5.81 -8.28
CA VAL A 159 -18.22 -5.26 -6.94
C VAL A 159 -19.30 -6.08 -6.24
N ASP A 160 -19.07 -6.49 -5.01
CA ASP A 160 -20.06 -7.19 -4.19
C ASP A 160 -21.20 -6.22 -3.78
N ASN A 161 -22.39 -6.76 -3.52
CA ASN A 161 -23.56 -5.95 -3.17
C ASN A 161 -23.38 -5.14 -1.88
N ASN A 162 -22.58 -5.63 -0.95
CA ASN A 162 -22.28 -4.97 0.33
C ASN A 162 -20.97 -4.14 0.28
N ALA A 163 -20.30 -4.11 -0.88
CA ALA A 163 -19.13 -3.28 -1.09
C ALA A 163 -19.51 -1.97 -1.83
N SER A 164 -18.66 -0.97 -1.68
CA SER A 164 -18.83 0.30 -2.38
C SER A 164 -17.62 0.65 -3.23
N PRO A 165 -17.80 1.34 -4.37
CA PRO A 165 -16.70 1.88 -5.14
C PRO A 165 -15.89 2.89 -4.31
N PHE A 166 -14.59 2.67 -4.19
CA PHE A 166 -13.67 3.58 -3.49
C PHE A 166 -12.91 4.48 -4.47
N LEU A 167 -12.48 3.92 -5.60
CA LEU A 167 -11.78 4.66 -6.67
C LEU A 167 -12.29 4.20 -8.03
N LYS A 168 -12.41 5.14 -8.98
CA LYS A 168 -12.86 4.86 -10.35
C LYS A 168 -11.94 5.50 -11.37
N LEU A 169 -11.94 4.93 -12.56
CA LEU A 169 -11.43 5.60 -13.75
C LEU A 169 -12.45 6.63 -14.25
N LYS A 170 -12.04 7.59 -15.06
CA LYS A 170 -12.94 8.57 -15.66
C LYS A 170 -14.02 7.94 -16.57
N ASN A 171 -13.75 6.75 -17.10
CA ASN A 171 -14.76 5.99 -17.85
C ASN A 171 -15.81 5.28 -16.98
N GLY A 172 -15.72 5.44 -15.64
CA GLY A 172 -16.64 4.85 -14.67
C GLY A 172 -16.23 3.47 -14.14
N GLN A 173 -15.20 2.83 -14.70
CA GLN A 173 -14.72 1.54 -14.22
C GLN A 173 -14.19 1.64 -12.80
N VAL A 174 -14.66 0.76 -11.91
CA VAL A 174 -14.19 0.67 -10.53
C VAL A 174 -12.82 -0.01 -10.50
N ILE A 175 -11.84 0.65 -9.88
CA ILE A 175 -10.48 0.14 -9.68
C ILE A 175 -10.08 0.02 -8.21
N ALA A 176 -10.95 0.43 -7.29
CA ALA A 176 -10.82 0.07 -5.88
C ALA A 176 -12.21 -0.02 -5.24
N THR A 177 -12.36 -0.98 -4.33
CA THR A 177 -13.58 -1.21 -3.55
C THR A 177 -13.30 -1.03 -2.06
N LYS A 178 -14.31 -0.55 -1.34
CA LYS A 178 -14.38 -0.64 0.12
C LYS A 178 -15.37 -1.73 0.47
N GLU A 179 -14.86 -2.76 1.10
CA GLU A 179 -15.63 -3.96 1.45
C GLU A 179 -16.44 -3.75 2.74
N GLU A 180 -17.44 -4.59 2.97
CA GLU A 180 -18.24 -4.59 4.20
C GLU A 180 -17.37 -4.75 5.46
N SER A 181 -16.27 -5.51 5.37
CA SER A 181 -15.28 -5.66 6.43
C SER A 181 -14.51 -4.37 6.77
N GLY A 182 -14.66 -3.31 6.00
CA GLY A 182 -13.85 -2.09 6.07
C GLY A 182 -12.52 -2.18 5.29
N ALA A 183 -12.16 -3.34 4.78
CA ALA A 183 -10.96 -3.50 3.96
C ALA A 183 -11.12 -2.81 2.60
N ILE A 184 -10.01 -2.33 2.06
CA ILE A 184 -9.95 -1.76 0.71
C ILE A 184 -9.24 -2.76 -0.21
N TYR A 185 -9.78 -3.00 -1.39
CA TYR A 185 -9.09 -3.73 -2.45
C TYR A 185 -8.78 -2.78 -3.61
N LEU A 186 -7.51 -2.54 -3.87
CA LEU A 186 -7.02 -1.75 -5.00
C LEU A 186 -6.63 -2.69 -6.14
N ALA A 187 -7.35 -2.63 -7.23
CA ALA A 187 -7.26 -3.58 -8.35
C ALA A 187 -6.40 -3.09 -9.52
N SER A 188 -5.54 -2.13 -9.28
CA SER A 188 -4.70 -1.57 -10.33
C SER A 188 -3.37 -1.05 -9.78
N MET A 189 -2.36 -1.05 -10.62
CA MET A 189 -1.17 -0.24 -10.39
C MET A 189 -1.49 1.19 -10.82
N ILE A 190 -1.28 2.13 -9.90
CA ILE A 190 -1.55 3.55 -10.12
C ILE A 190 -0.31 4.38 -9.86
N ASP A 191 -0.21 5.51 -10.51
CA ASP A 191 0.95 6.40 -10.40
C ASP A 191 1.04 7.09 -9.02
N GLN A 192 2.13 7.79 -8.78
CA GLN A 192 2.39 8.45 -7.49
C GLN A 192 1.35 9.53 -7.15
N GLU A 193 0.77 10.18 -8.15
CA GLU A 193 -0.27 11.19 -7.95
C GLU A 193 -1.59 10.53 -7.55
N GLY A 194 -1.97 9.47 -8.24
CA GLY A 194 -3.14 8.65 -7.91
C GLY A 194 -3.02 7.98 -6.54
N LEU A 195 -1.83 7.42 -6.21
CA LEU A 195 -1.57 6.85 -4.88
C LEU A 195 -1.69 7.90 -3.78
N ALA A 196 -1.14 9.10 -3.99
CA ALA A 196 -1.25 10.18 -3.02
C ALA A 196 -2.71 10.60 -2.80
N ALA A 197 -3.50 10.72 -3.87
CA ALA A 197 -4.92 11.04 -3.76
C ALA A 197 -5.72 9.92 -3.07
N PHE A 198 -5.46 8.66 -3.44
CA PHE A 198 -6.06 7.47 -2.84
C PHE A 198 -5.82 7.43 -1.32
N TYR A 199 -4.57 7.56 -0.89
CA TYR A 199 -4.23 7.51 0.53
C TYR A 199 -4.71 8.74 1.30
N LYS A 200 -4.66 9.94 0.74
CA LYS A 200 -5.24 11.13 1.39
C LYS A 200 -6.73 10.98 1.65
N LYS A 201 -7.47 10.39 0.71
CA LYS A 201 -8.89 10.07 0.90
C LYS A 201 -9.07 9.07 2.04
N LEU A 202 -8.32 7.96 2.01
CA LEU A 202 -8.39 6.92 3.02
C LEU A 202 -8.02 7.44 4.41
N PHE A 203 -6.93 8.20 4.53
CA PHE A 203 -6.48 8.75 5.81
C PHE A 203 -7.50 9.67 6.47
N LYS A 204 -8.22 10.47 5.66
CA LYS A 204 -9.34 11.29 6.18
C LYS A 204 -10.46 10.41 6.75
N GLU A 205 -10.79 9.30 6.10
CA GLU A 205 -11.84 8.38 6.57
C GLU A 205 -11.44 7.69 7.88
N ILE A 206 -10.19 7.22 7.99
CA ILE A 206 -9.69 6.51 9.17
C ILE A 206 -9.09 7.43 10.24
N LYS A 207 -9.16 8.75 10.04
CA LYS A 207 -8.61 9.77 10.94
C LYS A 207 -7.12 9.56 11.24
N LEU A 208 -6.35 9.22 10.20
CA LEU A 208 -4.89 9.15 10.27
C LEU A 208 -4.31 10.49 9.83
N ASP A 209 -3.60 11.15 10.73
CA ASP A 209 -2.95 12.42 10.45
C ASP A 209 -1.80 12.23 9.45
N PHE A 210 -1.68 13.17 8.53
CA PHE A 210 -0.62 13.17 7.54
C PHE A 210 -0.17 14.59 7.21
N LEU A 211 1.07 14.73 6.79
CA LEU A 211 1.66 15.99 6.37
C LEU A 211 2.32 15.82 4.99
N LEU A 212 1.85 16.59 4.01
CA LEU A 212 2.48 16.57 2.70
C LEU A 212 3.87 17.18 2.77
N MET A 213 4.88 16.35 2.57
CA MET A 213 6.27 16.77 2.60
C MET A 213 6.68 17.43 1.30
N PRO A 214 7.46 18.52 1.36
CA PRO A 214 8.12 19.06 0.18
C PRO A 214 9.03 18.01 -0.48
N ASP A 215 9.29 18.17 -1.76
CA ASP A 215 10.21 17.29 -2.48
C ASP A 215 11.60 17.30 -1.83
N GLY A 216 12.18 16.12 -1.67
CA GLY A 216 13.48 15.93 -1.03
C GLY A 216 13.47 16.08 0.50
N ILE A 217 12.34 16.43 1.12
CA ILE A 217 12.22 16.46 2.58
C ILE A 217 11.54 15.20 3.08
N ARG A 218 12.05 14.65 4.18
CA ARG A 218 11.44 13.52 4.89
C ARG A 218 11.41 13.78 6.37
N ARG A 219 10.37 13.30 7.03
CA ARG A 219 10.19 13.36 8.48
C ARG A 219 10.25 11.95 9.07
N ARG A 220 10.80 11.84 10.25
CA ARG A 220 10.66 10.69 11.14
C ARG A 220 10.25 11.17 12.51
N SER A 221 9.27 10.51 13.11
CA SER A 221 8.80 10.81 14.46
C SER A 221 9.15 9.66 15.38
N THR A 222 9.57 9.98 16.58
CA THR A 222 9.68 9.08 17.73
C THR A 222 8.66 9.51 18.77
N GLU A 223 8.66 8.90 19.93
CA GLU A 223 7.78 9.30 21.04
C GLU A 223 8.05 10.73 21.52
N ASN A 224 9.30 11.17 21.45
CA ASN A 224 9.74 12.44 22.06
C ASN A 224 10.22 13.46 21.04
N GLU A 225 10.55 13.08 19.81
CA GLU A 225 11.25 13.94 18.86
C GLU A 225 10.76 13.75 17.43
N GLU A 226 10.96 14.79 16.64
CA GLU A 226 10.78 14.76 15.18
C GLU A 226 12.09 15.09 14.48
N PHE A 227 12.51 14.19 13.59
CA PHE A 227 13.70 14.37 12.76
C PHE A 227 13.28 14.75 11.34
N TRP A 228 13.87 15.84 10.85
CA TRP A 228 13.64 16.34 9.49
C TRP A 228 14.90 16.20 8.66
N PHE A 229 14.81 15.47 7.56
CA PHE A 229 15.91 15.19 6.66
C PHE A 229 15.72 15.95 5.36
N ASN A 230 16.72 16.77 5.00
CA ASN A 230 16.76 17.49 3.73
C ASN A 230 17.76 16.81 2.79
N TYR A 231 17.26 16.16 1.76
CA TYR A 231 18.05 15.50 0.71
C TYR A 231 18.32 16.42 -0.48
N ASN A 232 17.90 17.70 -0.41
CA ASN A 232 18.22 18.69 -1.42
C ASN A 232 19.60 19.31 -1.14
N ASN A 233 20.21 19.84 -2.18
CA ASN A 233 21.45 20.60 -2.09
C ASN A 233 21.25 22.09 -1.71
N LYS A 234 20.04 22.49 -1.33
CA LYS A 234 19.65 23.84 -0.93
C LYS A 234 18.77 23.83 0.31
N VAL A 235 18.76 24.95 1.03
CA VAL A 235 17.85 25.14 2.16
C VAL A 235 16.39 25.12 1.70
N VAL A 236 15.54 24.38 2.38
CA VAL A 236 14.09 24.34 2.15
C VAL A 236 13.41 24.79 3.43
N GLN A 237 12.56 25.81 3.34
CA GLN A 237 11.72 26.20 4.47
C GLN A 237 10.56 25.23 4.59
N THR A 238 10.42 24.63 5.75
CA THR A 238 9.26 23.80 6.15
C THR A 238 8.33 24.66 6.98
N LYS A 239 7.06 24.68 6.61
CA LYS A 239 6.02 25.41 7.38
C LYS A 239 5.57 24.58 8.56
#